data_8513809983eff777196c9e4e4dda0992
#
_entry.id   8513809983eff777196c9e4e4dda0992
#
_cell.length_a   1.000
_cell.length_b   1.000
_cell.length_c   1.000
_cell.angle_alpha   90.00
_cell.angle_beta   90.00
_cell.angle_gamma   90.00
#
_symmetry.space_group_name_H-M   'P 1'
#
loop_
_entity.id
_entity.type
_entity.pdbx_description
1 polymer ?
#
loop_
_entity_poly.entity_id
_entity_poly.type
_entity_poly.pdbx_seq_one_letter_code
_entity_poly.pdbx_strand_id
1 'polypeptide(L)'
;MHKWITFPHREGTCSRQAHADFPEQAIYEREAGRSGFFGPAAHFHHQHAPTGWSEWEGELRPRAFNFNHVEGVNALSPWQVPLLLHNHEVKVRVWKLEQAMPALARNADGDELLFIHQGKADLYCDYGHMVVSEGDYVLIPRSTNWRLEPIEPLFILMIENTDAVYALPEKGLVGNHAVFDPAVLDVPSINDQFRAQYSEQQTQVQVKRHGQLSTITFPFNPLDAVGWHGDLSVVRLNWRDIRPLMSHRYHLPPSAHTTFVGQGFVVCTFVPRPIESDPGALKVPFYHNNDDYDEVLFYHAGDFFSRDNIEAGMVTFHPAGFTHGPHPKAFQAGLEYRKKFTDEVAVMIDTRHALQFSDAAQQVENRQYVYSWQSKKE
;
A
#
# COMPACT_ATOMS: atom_id res chain seq x y z
N MET A 1 -16.53 18.64 7.44
CA MET A 1 -15.16 18.82 6.89
C MET A 1 -14.65 20.18 7.34
N HIS A 2 -13.57 20.25 8.11
CA HIS A 2 -12.95 21.52 8.46
C HIS A 2 -12.35 22.13 7.19
N LYS A 3 -12.68 23.40 6.90
CA LYS A 3 -12.02 24.11 5.82
C LYS A 3 -10.65 24.59 6.32
N TRP A 4 -9.59 24.23 5.62
CA TRP A 4 -8.26 24.74 5.87
C TRP A 4 -8.22 26.26 5.65
N ILE A 5 -7.43 26.95 6.48
CA ILE A 5 -7.06 28.31 6.15
C ILE A 5 -6.05 28.22 5.01
N THR A 6 -6.42 28.71 3.82
CA THR A 6 -5.54 28.78 2.67
C THR A 6 -5.08 30.21 2.45
N PHE A 7 -3.79 30.38 2.20
CA PHE A 7 -3.16 31.68 2.03
C PHE A 7 -2.15 31.64 0.87
N PRO A 8 -2.63 31.66 -0.38
CA PRO A 8 -1.75 31.63 -1.56
C PRO A 8 -0.84 32.85 -1.58
N HIS A 9 0.46 32.64 -1.45
CA HIS A 9 1.48 33.68 -1.44
C HIS A 9 2.79 33.16 -2.00
N ARG A 10 3.63 34.08 -2.49
CA ARG A 10 5.00 33.79 -2.91
C ARG A 10 5.94 34.75 -2.21
N GLU A 11 7.07 34.20 -1.75
CA GLU A 11 8.11 34.99 -1.12
C GLU A 11 9.47 34.47 -1.58
N GLY A 12 10.41 35.39 -1.78
CA GLY A 12 11.75 35.05 -2.23
C GLY A 12 11.84 34.48 -3.64
N THR A 13 12.90 33.71 -3.91
CA THR A 13 13.15 33.07 -5.21
C THR A 13 12.62 31.65 -5.20
N CYS A 14 11.63 31.37 -6.05
CA CYS A 14 11.01 30.06 -6.18
C CYS A 14 10.62 29.78 -7.62
N SER A 15 10.41 28.50 -7.96
CA SER A 15 9.88 28.07 -9.25
C SER A 15 8.47 28.64 -9.51
N ARG A 16 8.06 28.64 -10.75
CA ARG A 16 6.68 29.02 -11.13
C ARG A 16 5.70 27.90 -10.92
N GLN A 17 6.18 26.67 -10.92
CA GLN A 17 5.41 25.46 -10.78
C GLN A 17 6.11 24.51 -9.80
N ALA A 18 5.36 23.84 -8.94
CA ALA A 18 5.89 22.77 -8.10
C ALA A 18 6.58 21.69 -8.96
N HIS A 19 7.68 21.15 -8.48
CA HIS A 19 8.42 20.02 -9.04
C HIS A 19 9.04 20.27 -10.44
N ALA A 20 9.20 21.54 -10.83
CA ALA A 20 9.81 21.90 -12.11
C ALA A 20 10.47 23.30 -12.05
N ASP A 21 11.37 23.58 -12.99
CA ASP A 21 11.99 24.88 -13.23
C ASP A 21 12.66 25.49 -11.98
N PHE A 22 13.48 24.67 -11.31
CA PHE A 22 14.12 25.06 -10.05
C PHE A 22 15.08 26.25 -10.24
N PRO A 23 15.15 27.16 -9.25
CA PRO A 23 16.18 28.19 -9.25
C PRO A 23 17.58 27.57 -9.23
N GLU A 24 18.52 28.12 -10.03
CA GLU A 24 19.90 27.62 -10.11
C GLU A 24 20.61 27.46 -8.75
N GLN A 25 20.28 28.34 -7.80
CA GLN A 25 20.89 28.36 -6.48
C GLN A 25 20.19 27.49 -5.45
N ALA A 26 19.03 26.88 -5.79
CA ALA A 26 18.17 26.15 -4.85
C ALA A 26 17.42 25.01 -5.55
N ILE A 27 18.18 24.03 -6.01
CA ILE A 27 17.67 22.89 -6.79
C ILE A 27 16.93 21.85 -5.98
N TYR A 28 16.93 21.95 -4.66
CA TYR A 28 16.24 21.02 -3.77
C TYR A 28 14.89 21.62 -3.37
N GLU A 29 13.82 20.98 -3.82
CA GLU A 29 12.46 21.33 -3.40
C GLU A 29 11.99 20.39 -2.31
N ARG A 30 11.32 20.94 -1.30
CA ARG A 30 10.63 20.19 -0.25
C ARG A 30 9.18 20.64 -0.17
N GLU A 31 8.27 19.70 -0.29
CA GLU A 31 6.85 19.93 -0.03
C GLU A 31 6.54 19.69 1.45
N ALA A 32 5.90 20.66 2.10
CA ALA A 32 5.26 20.49 3.41
C ALA A 32 3.74 20.56 3.21
N GLY A 33 3.06 19.46 3.48
CA GLY A 33 1.63 19.31 3.22
C GLY A 33 0.83 18.92 4.46
N ARG A 34 -0.48 19.06 4.35
CA ARG A 34 -1.47 18.61 5.34
C ARG A 34 -2.45 17.64 4.70
N SER A 35 -3.06 16.77 5.51
CA SER A 35 -3.89 15.66 5.04
C SER A 35 -3.17 14.80 3.99
N GLY A 36 -1.95 14.39 4.29
CA GLY A 36 -1.08 13.77 3.32
C GLY A 36 -0.86 14.71 2.13
N PHE A 37 -1.25 14.29 0.93
CA PHE A 37 -1.17 15.10 -0.28
C PHE A 37 -2.53 15.67 -0.73
N PHE A 38 -3.54 15.65 0.13
CA PHE A 38 -4.92 16.09 -0.20
C PHE A 38 -5.26 17.48 0.34
N GLY A 39 -4.45 18.02 1.24
CA GLY A 39 -4.66 19.32 1.88
C GLY A 39 -3.79 20.43 1.29
N PRO A 40 -3.73 21.59 1.95
CA PRO A 40 -2.87 22.68 1.55
C PRO A 40 -1.40 22.29 1.72
N ALA A 41 -0.55 22.83 0.84
CA ALA A 41 0.90 22.57 0.82
C ALA A 41 1.68 23.86 0.58
N ALA A 42 2.94 23.82 1.03
CA ALA A 42 3.95 24.83 0.68
C ALA A 42 5.19 24.14 0.10
N HIS A 43 5.78 24.76 -0.92
CA HIS A 43 6.97 24.26 -1.58
C HIS A 43 8.14 25.19 -1.25
N PHE A 44 9.15 24.63 -0.60
CA PHE A 44 10.36 25.37 -0.20
C PHE A 44 11.50 24.99 -1.11
N HIS A 45 12.25 25.98 -1.56
CA HIS A 45 13.49 25.76 -2.33
C HIS A 45 14.70 25.95 -1.42
N HIS A 46 15.55 24.91 -1.33
CA HIS A 46 16.69 24.84 -0.43
C HIS A 46 18.02 24.80 -1.19
N GLN A 47 19.06 25.37 -0.59
CA GLN A 47 20.44 25.27 -1.09
C GLN A 47 21.07 23.89 -0.81
N HIS A 48 20.60 23.22 0.24
CA HIS A 48 21.06 21.89 0.65
C HIS A 48 19.91 20.91 0.62
N ALA A 49 20.24 19.62 0.42
CA ALA A 49 19.23 18.55 0.46
C ALA A 49 18.51 18.57 1.83
N PRO A 50 17.16 18.60 1.85
CA PRO A 50 16.39 18.63 3.11
C PRO A 50 16.61 17.40 4.00
N THR A 51 17.15 16.33 3.45
CA THR A 51 17.50 15.08 4.14
C THR A 51 19.02 14.98 4.44
N GLY A 52 19.76 16.06 4.28
CA GLY A 52 21.23 16.12 4.46
C GLY A 52 21.68 16.24 5.92
N TRP A 53 20.99 15.62 6.87
CA TRP A 53 21.38 15.62 8.29
C TRP A 53 22.65 14.79 8.53
N SER A 54 23.47 15.25 9.48
CA SER A 54 24.72 14.57 9.85
C SER A 54 24.54 13.62 11.03
N GLU A 55 23.65 13.93 11.94
CA GLU A 55 23.35 13.18 13.16
C GLU A 55 21.83 13.19 13.40
N TRP A 56 21.37 12.12 14.01
CA TRP A 56 19.99 11.96 14.43
C TRP A 56 19.99 11.27 15.80
N GLU A 57 19.05 11.64 16.66
CA GLU A 57 18.83 11.04 17.96
C GLU A 57 17.33 10.82 18.17
N GLY A 58 16.97 9.69 18.78
CA GLY A 58 15.60 9.36 19.15
C GLY A 58 14.93 8.32 18.22
N GLU A 59 13.64 8.08 18.50
CA GLU A 59 12.87 7.03 17.82
C GLU A 59 12.25 7.47 16.50
N LEU A 60 12.09 8.77 16.27
CA LEU A 60 11.55 9.31 15.03
C LEU A 60 12.59 9.17 13.91
N ARG A 61 12.42 8.21 13.03
CA ARG A 61 13.35 7.93 11.94
C ARG A 61 12.69 7.14 10.82
N PRO A 62 13.22 7.21 9.59
CA PRO A 62 12.90 6.23 8.55
C PRO A 62 13.34 4.82 8.98
N ARG A 63 12.52 3.82 8.63
CA ARG A 63 12.77 2.41 8.95
C ARG A 63 12.64 1.55 7.69
N ALA A 64 13.31 0.44 7.65
CA ALA A 64 13.07 -0.61 6.66
C ALA A 64 12.98 -1.97 7.36
N PHE A 65 12.09 -2.82 6.85
CA PHE A 65 11.83 -4.15 7.41
C PHE A 65 11.90 -5.19 6.29
N ASN A 66 12.56 -6.31 6.53
CA ASN A 66 12.53 -7.41 5.57
C ASN A 66 11.42 -8.41 5.93
N PHE A 67 10.23 -8.23 5.37
CA PHE A 67 9.08 -9.07 5.67
C PHE A 67 9.20 -10.50 5.10
N ASN A 68 10.18 -10.77 4.23
CA ASN A 68 10.49 -12.13 3.82
C ASN A 68 10.96 -13.01 4.98
N HIS A 69 11.56 -12.38 6.02
CA HIS A 69 12.19 -13.05 7.15
C HIS A 69 11.36 -13.01 8.44
N VAL A 70 10.14 -12.52 8.40
CA VAL A 70 9.27 -12.55 9.59
C VAL A 70 8.92 -14.00 9.92
N GLU A 71 9.15 -14.38 11.18
CA GLU A 71 8.79 -15.70 11.70
C GLU A 71 7.29 -15.81 11.97
N GLY A 72 6.76 -17.04 11.92
CA GLY A 72 5.35 -17.32 12.23
C GLY A 72 4.34 -16.88 11.15
N VAL A 73 4.80 -16.50 9.94
CA VAL A 73 3.93 -16.10 8.83
C VAL A 73 3.44 -17.28 7.98
N ASN A 74 4.06 -18.46 8.07
CA ASN A 74 3.58 -19.68 7.42
C ASN A 74 2.57 -20.37 8.34
N ALA A 75 1.29 -20.17 8.07
CA ALA A 75 0.19 -20.66 8.90
C ALA A 75 -1.03 -21.02 8.06
N LEU A 76 -1.84 -21.97 8.55
CA LEU A 76 -3.05 -22.43 7.86
C LEU A 76 -4.25 -21.50 8.06
N SER A 77 -4.13 -20.47 8.90
CA SER A 77 -5.16 -19.47 9.14
C SER A 77 -4.55 -18.07 9.14
N PRO A 78 -5.20 -17.08 8.50
CA PRO A 78 -4.74 -15.69 8.51
C PRO A 78 -4.73 -15.05 9.91
N TRP A 79 -5.43 -15.65 10.85
CA TRP A 79 -5.51 -15.16 12.23
C TRP A 79 -4.37 -15.64 13.12
N GLN A 80 -3.56 -16.58 12.65
CA GLN A 80 -2.40 -17.12 13.37
C GLN A 80 -1.10 -16.35 13.09
N VAL A 81 -1.07 -15.55 12.01
CA VAL A 81 0.12 -14.78 11.68
C VAL A 81 0.25 -13.53 12.56
N PRO A 82 1.49 -13.09 12.85
CA PRO A 82 1.72 -11.92 13.68
C PRO A 82 1.17 -10.65 13.03
N LEU A 83 0.65 -9.76 13.87
CA LEU A 83 0.40 -8.38 13.48
C LEU A 83 1.73 -7.65 13.40
N LEU A 84 1.98 -6.91 12.32
CA LEU A 84 3.28 -6.26 12.09
C LEU A 84 3.23 -4.77 12.36
N LEU A 85 2.35 -4.06 11.65
CA LEU A 85 2.14 -2.63 11.78
C LEU A 85 0.67 -2.39 12.08
N HIS A 86 0.37 -1.47 12.98
CA HIS A 86 -1.04 -1.20 13.30
C HIS A 86 -1.27 0.14 13.99
N ASN A 87 -2.47 0.62 13.85
CA ASN A 87 -3.11 1.59 14.72
C ASN A 87 -4.57 1.16 14.97
N HIS A 88 -5.45 2.07 15.39
CA HIS A 88 -6.85 1.72 15.63
C HIS A 88 -7.69 1.53 14.35
N GLU A 89 -7.21 2.03 13.20
CA GLU A 89 -7.93 1.99 11.91
C GLU A 89 -7.39 0.93 10.97
N VAL A 90 -6.07 0.71 10.96
CA VAL A 90 -5.41 -0.19 10.02
C VAL A 90 -4.56 -1.23 10.75
N LYS A 91 -4.59 -2.47 10.24
CA LYS A 91 -3.71 -3.56 10.70
C LYS A 91 -3.07 -4.24 9.49
N VAL A 92 -1.75 -4.33 9.53
CA VAL A 92 -0.94 -4.89 8.43
C VAL A 92 -0.26 -6.18 8.89
N ARG A 93 -0.41 -7.22 8.09
CA ARG A 93 0.21 -8.53 8.27
C ARG A 93 0.81 -9.00 6.95
N VAL A 94 1.72 -9.96 7.03
CA VAL A 94 2.05 -10.82 5.88
C VAL A 94 1.73 -12.26 6.24
N TRP A 95 1.33 -13.01 5.23
CA TRP A 95 0.89 -14.38 5.41
C TRP A 95 1.39 -15.25 4.26
N LYS A 96 1.99 -16.39 4.60
CA LYS A 96 2.40 -17.43 3.65
C LYS A 96 1.48 -18.63 3.83
N LEU A 97 0.97 -19.16 2.73
CA LEU A 97 0.08 -20.31 2.74
C LEU A 97 0.49 -21.30 1.65
N GLU A 98 0.81 -22.53 2.07
CA GLU A 98 1.27 -23.60 1.16
C GLU A 98 0.25 -24.74 1.01
N GLN A 99 -0.74 -24.79 1.90
CA GLN A 99 -1.77 -25.83 1.93
C GLN A 99 -3.15 -25.20 2.06
N ALA A 100 -4.18 -25.93 1.64
CA ALA A 100 -5.56 -25.46 1.79
C ALA A 100 -5.91 -25.13 3.24
N MET A 101 -6.62 -24.04 3.45
CA MET A 101 -7.14 -23.67 4.76
C MET A 101 -8.10 -24.75 5.28
N PRO A 102 -7.91 -25.27 6.49
CA PRO A 102 -8.77 -26.33 7.04
C PRO A 102 -10.12 -25.79 7.57
N ALA A 103 -10.23 -24.49 7.74
CA ALA A 103 -11.44 -23.81 8.21
C ALA A 103 -11.69 -22.55 7.40
N LEU A 104 -12.93 -22.10 7.36
CA LEU A 104 -13.30 -20.82 6.79
C LEU A 104 -12.84 -19.69 7.72
N ALA A 105 -12.37 -18.60 7.17
CA ALA A 105 -12.09 -17.37 7.89
C ALA A 105 -13.28 -16.41 7.77
N ARG A 106 -13.52 -15.63 8.82
CA ARG A 106 -14.50 -14.53 8.83
C ARG A 106 -13.92 -13.38 9.66
N ASN A 107 -13.74 -12.21 9.06
CA ASN A 107 -13.40 -11.00 9.81
C ASN A 107 -14.66 -10.25 10.20
N ALA A 108 -14.96 -10.15 11.48
CA ALA A 108 -16.05 -9.33 12.00
C ALA A 108 -15.57 -7.97 12.56
N ASP A 109 -14.27 -7.66 12.45
CA ASP A 109 -13.69 -6.38 12.85
C ASP A 109 -13.71 -5.34 11.70
N GLY A 110 -13.52 -5.76 10.45
CA GLY A 110 -13.47 -4.84 9.31
C GLY A 110 -13.34 -5.56 7.98
N ASP A 111 -13.23 -4.78 6.91
CA ASP A 111 -12.91 -5.30 5.58
C ASP A 111 -11.44 -5.72 5.52
N GLU A 112 -11.14 -6.75 4.73
CA GLU A 112 -9.78 -7.20 4.44
C GLU A 112 -9.41 -6.88 2.99
N LEU A 113 -8.27 -6.27 2.79
CA LEU A 113 -7.65 -6.13 1.47
C LEU A 113 -6.42 -7.05 1.43
N LEU A 114 -6.49 -8.11 0.63
CA LEU A 114 -5.38 -9.01 0.37
C LEU A 114 -4.66 -8.55 -0.89
N PHE A 115 -3.35 -8.39 -0.85
CA PHE A 115 -2.52 -8.22 -2.04
C PHE A 115 -1.69 -9.50 -2.22
N ILE A 116 -1.91 -10.21 -3.31
CA ILE A 116 -1.20 -11.46 -3.63
C ILE A 116 0.19 -11.09 -4.15
N HIS A 117 1.17 -11.13 -3.25
CA HIS A 117 2.54 -10.79 -3.61
C HIS A 117 3.19 -11.89 -4.48
N GLN A 118 2.91 -13.16 -4.15
CA GLN A 118 3.39 -14.32 -4.90
C GLN A 118 2.35 -15.43 -4.86
N GLY A 119 2.34 -16.26 -5.91
CA GLY A 119 1.57 -17.49 -5.98
C GLY A 119 0.19 -17.34 -6.60
N LYS A 120 -0.58 -18.41 -6.48
CA LYS A 120 -1.90 -18.57 -7.10
C LYS A 120 -2.77 -19.48 -6.25
N ALA A 121 -4.07 -19.18 -6.14
CA ALA A 121 -5.02 -19.98 -5.39
C ALA A 121 -6.43 -19.91 -5.93
N ASP A 122 -7.24 -20.93 -5.59
CA ASP A 122 -8.69 -20.86 -5.62
C ASP A 122 -9.19 -20.16 -4.35
N LEU A 123 -9.98 -19.11 -4.51
CA LEU A 123 -10.73 -18.44 -3.44
C LEU A 123 -12.18 -18.91 -3.49
N TYR A 124 -12.65 -19.48 -2.40
CA TYR A 124 -14.06 -19.79 -2.17
C TYR A 124 -14.62 -18.87 -1.09
N CYS A 125 -15.77 -18.28 -1.33
CA CYS A 125 -16.42 -17.39 -0.38
C CYS A 125 -17.95 -17.43 -0.52
N ASP A 126 -18.67 -16.69 0.36
CA ASP A 126 -20.14 -16.64 0.32
C ASP A 126 -20.69 -16.23 -1.06
N TYR A 127 -19.91 -15.52 -1.88
CA TYR A 127 -20.29 -15.04 -3.20
C TYR A 127 -19.95 -16.02 -4.33
N GLY A 128 -19.26 -17.12 -4.04
CA GLY A 128 -18.85 -18.11 -5.03
C GLY A 128 -17.34 -18.37 -5.04
N HIS A 129 -16.83 -18.66 -6.22
CA HIS A 129 -15.44 -19.01 -6.50
C HIS A 129 -14.80 -18.03 -7.49
N MET A 130 -13.52 -17.74 -7.27
CA MET A 130 -12.63 -17.10 -8.24
C MET A 130 -11.20 -17.59 -8.06
N VAL A 131 -10.40 -17.48 -9.12
CA VAL A 131 -8.95 -17.70 -9.05
C VAL A 131 -8.28 -16.37 -8.72
N VAL A 132 -7.37 -16.37 -7.76
CA VAL A 132 -6.52 -15.23 -7.41
C VAL A 132 -5.06 -15.55 -7.73
N SER A 133 -4.29 -14.57 -8.17
CA SER A 133 -2.92 -14.74 -8.62
C SER A 133 -2.04 -13.55 -8.28
N GLU A 134 -0.74 -13.71 -8.49
CA GLU A 134 0.24 -12.65 -8.26
C GLU A 134 -0.20 -11.30 -8.85
N GLY A 135 -0.13 -10.28 -8.02
CA GLY A 135 -0.50 -8.90 -8.34
C GLY A 135 -1.97 -8.55 -8.13
N ASP A 136 -2.81 -9.52 -7.73
CA ASP A 136 -4.21 -9.27 -7.41
C ASP A 136 -4.38 -8.59 -6.06
N TYR A 137 -5.16 -7.52 -6.03
CA TYR A 137 -5.88 -7.08 -4.86
C TYR A 137 -7.20 -7.84 -4.75
N VAL A 138 -7.49 -8.35 -3.58
CA VAL A 138 -8.76 -9.01 -3.28
C VAL A 138 -9.38 -8.33 -2.07
N LEU A 139 -10.42 -7.54 -2.31
CA LEU A 139 -11.19 -6.90 -1.25
C LEU A 139 -12.28 -7.86 -0.77
N ILE A 140 -12.20 -8.23 0.49
CA ILE A 140 -13.16 -9.12 1.15
C ILE A 140 -13.98 -8.29 2.16
N PRO A 141 -15.28 -8.08 1.91
CA PRO A 141 -16.15 -7.35 2.82
C PRO A 141 -16.22 -8.01 4.20
N ARG A 142 -16.35 -7.18 5.23
CA ARG A 142 -16.56 -7.61 6.62
C ARG A 142 -17.65 -8.69 6.72
N SER A 143 -17.40 -9.69 7.55
CA SER A 143 -18.30 -10.82 7.83
C SER A 143 -18.50 -11.82 6.69
N THR A 144 -17.78 -11.73 5.59
CA THR A 144 -17.75 -12.76 4.55
C THR A 144 -17.03 -14.00 5.05
N ASN A 145 -17.60 -15.19 4.80
CA ASN A 145 -16.89 -16.46 4.94
C ASN A 145 -16.04 -16.69 3.71
N TRP A 146 -14.79 -17.10 3.91
CA TRP A 146 -13.89 -17.38 2.81
C TRP A 146 -12.77 -18.35 3.19
N ARG A 147 -12.17 -18.99 2.21
CA ARG A 147 -10.95 -19.77 2.31
C ARG A 147 -10.16 -19.71 1.03
N LEU A 148 -8.86 -19.97 1.15
CA LEU A 148 -7.93 -20.15 0.03
C LEU A 148 -7.47 -21.60 -0.05
N GLU A 149 -7.38 -22.09 -1.29
CA GLU A 149 -6.78 -23.38 -1.64
C GLU A 149 -5.62 -23.10 -2.60
N PRO A 150 -4.35 -23.09 -2.13
CA PRO A 150 -3.21 -22.78 -2.97
C PRO A 150 -3.05 -23.76 -4.13
N ILE A 151 -2.91 -23.22 -5.34
CA ILE A 151 -2.43 -23.90 -6.53
C ILE A 151 -0.90 -23.81 -6.58
N GLU A 152 -0.38 -22.66 -6.14
CA GLU A 152 1.04 -22.37 -5.94
C GLU A 152 1.19 -21.73 -4.56
N PRO A 153 2.35 -21.92 -3.87
CA PRO A 153 2.58 -21.31 -2.58
C PRO A 153 2.32 -19.78 -2.60
N LEU A 154 1.56 -19.31 -1.62
CA LEU A 154 1.17 -17.91 -1.53
C LEU A 154 2.07 -17.13 -0.59
N PHE A 155 2.34 -15.87 -0.96
CA PHE A 155 2.78 -14.82 -0.05
C PHE A 155 1.85 -13.61 -0.21
N ILE A 156 1.16 -13.23 0.84
CA ILE A 156 0.08 -12.26 0.84
C ILE A 156 0.42 -11.11 1.79
N LEU A 157 0.27 -9.87 1.33
CA LEU A 157 0.17 -8.69 2.20
C LEU A 157 -1.32 -8.51 2.55
N MET A 158 -1.63 -8.43 3.84
CA MET A 158 -3.00 -8.24 4.35
C MET A 158 -3.13 -6.88 5.01
N ILE A 159 -4.15 -6.13 4.62
CA ILE A 159 -4.45 -4.78 5.13
C ILE A 159 -5.91 -4.75 5.59
N GLU A 160 -6.13 -4.76 6.90
CA GLU A 160 -7.46 -4.66 7.49
C GLU A 160 -7.85 -3.20 7.68
N ASN A 161 -9.07 -2.84 7.26
CA ASN A 161 -9.71 -1.56 7.56
C ASN A 161 -10.68 -1.76 8.74
N THR A 162 -10.20 -1.55 9.94
CA THR A 162 -10.92 -1.86 11.19
C THR A 162 -12.13 -0.95 11.36
N ASP A 163 -13.29 -1.53 11.68
CA ASP A 163 -14.59 -0.87 11.91
C ASP A 163 -15.10 0.01 10.76
N ALA A 164 -14.57 -0.15 9.56
CA ALA A 164 -14.90 0.64 8.39
C ALA A 164 -14.93 -0.20 7.11
N VAL A 165 -15.39 0.40 6.02
CA VAL A 165 -15.42 -0.18 4.67
C VAL A 165 -14.39 0.49 3.78
N TYR A 166 -13.86 -0.26 2.81
CA TYR A 166 -13.08 0.33 1.74
C TYR A 166 -13.98 1.00 0.70
N ALA A 167 -13.46 2.08 0.14
CA ALA A 167 -14.06 2.79 -0.98
C ALA A 167 -13.04 2.95 -2.11
N LEU A 168 -13.54 3.17 -3.33
CA LEU A 168 -12.72 3.65 -4.42
C LEU A 168 -12.51 5.18 -4.28
N PRO A 169 -11.35 5.71 -4.72
CA PRO A 169 -11.10 7.14 -4.67
C PRO A 169 -12.06 7.91 -5.59
N GLU A 170 -12.45 9.11 -5.16
CA GLU A 170 -13.13 10.07 -6.03
C GLU A 170 -12.18 10.56 -7.12
N LYS A 171 -12.51 10.31 -8.38
CA LYS A 171 -11.64 10.62 -9.52
C LYS A 171 -11.87 12.03 -10.10
N GLY A 172 -12.88 12.72 -9.63
CA GLY A 172 -13.15 14.14 -9.94
C GLY A 172 -13.11 14.47 -11.44
N LEU A 173 -12.34 15.49 -11.80
CA LEU A 173 -12.25 16.01 -13.17
C LEU A 173 -11.57 15.06 -14.16
N VAL A 174 -10.82 14.07 -13.71
CA VAL A 174 -10.14 13.10 -14.61
C VAL A 174 -11.07 11.97 -15.05
N GLY A 175 -12.24 11.85 -14.44
CA GLY A 175 -13.31 10.93 -14.84
C GLY A 175 -13.17 9.52 -14.27
N ASN A 176 -14.25 8.75 -14.38
CA ASN A 176 -14.40 7.45 -13.72
C ASN A 176 -13.44 6.37 -14.22
N HIS A 177 -12.93 6.51 -15.46
CA HIS A 177 -11.98 5.55 -16.06
C HIS A 177 -10.51 5.85 -15.74
N ALA A 178 -10.22 6.93 -14.99
CA ALA A 178 -8.87 7.26 -14.57
C ALA A 178 -8.36 6.24 -13.53
N VAL A 179 -7.04 6.01 -13.51
CA VAL A 179 -6.33 5.03 -12.70
C VAL A 179 -6.63 3.60 -13.15
N PHE A 180 -7.87 3.16 -13.16
CA PHE A 180 -8.35 1.94 -13.81
C PHE A 180 -9.82 2.09 -14.21
N ASP A 181 -10.22 1.35 -15.24
CA ASP A 181 -11.63 1.26 -15.63
C ASP A 181 -12.36 0.32 -14.65
N PRO A 182 -13.45 0.75 -14.00
CA PRO A 182 -14.22 -0.14 -13.12
C PRO A 182 -14.69 -1.44 -13.78
N ALA A 183 -14.77 -1.49 -15.12
CA ALA A 183 -15.12 -2.69 -15.86
C ALA A 183 -14.09 -3.83 -15.76
N VAL A 184 -12.86 -3.56 -15.28
CA VAL A 184 -11.84 -4.60 -15.03
C VAL A 184 -11.98 -5.27 -13.67
N LEU A 185 -12.90 -4.79 -12.83
CA LEU A 185 -13.17 -5.40 -11.53
C LEU A 185 -13.89 -6.73 -11.73
N ASP A 186 -13.36 -7.78 -11.14
CA ASP A 186 -13.97 -9.10 -11.12
C ASP A 186 -14.63 -9.42 -9.80
N VAL A 187 -15.67 -10.23 -9.83
CA VAL A 187 -16.37 -10.77 -8.66
C VAL A 187 -16.43 -12.31 -8.74
N PRO A 188 -16.57 -13.02 -7.60
CA PRO A 188 -16.74 -14.47 -7.59
C PRO A 188 -18.01 -14.89 -8.32
N SER A 189 -18.01 -16.12 -8.83
CA SER A 189 -19.15 -16.70 -9.52
C SER A 189 -19.59 -18.03 -8.90
N ILE A 190 -20.91 -18.31 -8.96
CA ILE A 190 -21.49 -19.61 -8.60
C ILE A 190 -21.30 -20.57 -9.77
N ASN A 191 -20.05 -20.94 -10.03
CA ASN A 191 -19.65 -21.84 -11.11
C ASN A 191 -19.65 -23.31 -10.68
N ASP A 192 -19.29 -24.21 -11.60
CA ASP A 192 -19.27 -25.64 -11.31
C ASP A 192 -18.22 -26.01 -10.25
N GLN A 193 -17.09 -25.30 -10.22
CA GLN A 193 -16.06 -25.50 -9.20
C GLN A 193 -16.57 -25.11 -7.80
N PHE A 194 -17.31 -24.01 -7.68
CA PHE A 194 -17.96 -23.65 -6.43
C PHE A 194 -18.99 -24.70 -5.99
N ARG A 195 -19.80 -25.22 -6.91
CA ARG A 195 -20.79 -26.28 -6.60
C ARG A 195 -20.13 -27.59 -6.20
N ALA A 196 -19.00 -27.94 -6.83
CA ALA A 196 -18.28 -29.18 -6.58
C ALA A 196 -17.60 -29.24 -5.20
N GLN A 197 -17.29 -28.09 -4.58
CA GLN A 197 -16.66 -28.01 -3.26
C GLN A 197 -17.63 -28.20 -2.10
N TYR A 198 -18.94 -28.15 -2.34
CA TYR A 198 -19.94 -28.36 -1.31
C TYR A 198 -19.86 -29.79 -0.72
N SER A 199 -20.09 -29.89 0.57
CA SER A 199 -20.12 -31.17 1.26
C SER A 199 -21.01 -31.11 2.52
N GLU A 200 -21.60 -32.27 2.88
CA GLU A 200 -22.31 -32.50 4.14
C GLU A 200 -21.34 -32.80 5.30
N GLN A 201 -20.05 -32.50 5.12
CA GLN A 201 -19.07 -32.69 6.17
C GLN A 201 -19.05 -31.50 7.13
N GLN A 202 -18.79 -31.80 8.39
CA GLN A 202 -18.61 -30.77 9.42
C GLN A 202 -17.53 -29.78 9.01
N THR A 203 -17.90 -28.49 9.01
CA THR A 203 -17.02 -27.39 8.62
C THR A 203 -16.93 -26.36 9.74
N GLN A 204 -15.71 -25.89 10.01
CA GLN A 204 -15.45 -24.85 11.00
C GLN A 204 -15.32 -23.49 10.32
N VAL A 205 -15.84 -22.45 10.99
CA VAL A 205 -15.66 -21.04 10.66
C VAL A 205 -14.95 -20.36 11.82
N GLN A 206 -13.76 -19.83 11.56
CA GLN A 206 -13.01 -19.04 12.53
C GLN A 206 -13.39 -17.57 12.38
N VAL A 207 -14.08 -17.04 13.36
CA VAL A 207 -14.56 -15.65 13.39
C VAL A 207 -13.64 -14.82 14.27
N LYS A 208 -13.04 -13.78 13.69
CA LYS A 208 -12.26 -12.77 14.41
C LYS A 208 -13.15 -11.58 14.78
N ARG A 209 -13.24 -11.26 16.08
CA ARG A 209 -13.95 -10.09 16.62
C ARG A 209 -13.19 -9.50 17.80
N HIS A 210 -12.91 -8.19 17.78
CA HIS A 210 -12.06 -7.47 18.74
C HIS A 210 -10.69 -8.15 18.93
N GLY A 211 -10.11 -8.66 17.82
CA GLY A 211 -8.87 -9.42 17.85
C GLY A 211 -8.95 -10.79 18.51
N GLN A 212 -10.12 -11.21 19.01
CA GLN A 212 -10.36 -12.52 19.58
C GLN A 212 -10.92 -13.48 18.55
N LEU A 213 -10.55 -14.76 18.66
CA LEU A 213 -11.05 -15.80 17.77
C LEU A 213 -12.14 -16.63 18.46
N SER A 214 -13.21 -16.88 17.71
CA SER A 214 -14.25 -17.84 18.05
C SER A 214 -14.41 -18.82 16.91
N THR A 215 -14.72 -20.10 17.23
CA THR A 215 -14.97 -21.12 16.22
C THR A 215 -16.45 -21.50 16.25
N ILE A 216 -17.09 -21.42 15.08
CA ILE A 216 -18.44 -21.92 14.85
C ILE A 216 -18.32 -23.19 14.03
N THR A 217 -19.00 -24.25 14.45
CA THR A 217 -19.00 -25.52 13.74
C THR A 217 -20.37 -25.79 13.14
N PHE A 218 -20.39 -25.94 11.81
CA PHE A 218 -21.60 -26.34 11.06
C PHE A 218 -21.55 -27.84 10.75
N PRO A 219 -22.69 -28.54 10.70
CA PRO A 219 -22.73 -29.96 10.29
C PRO A 219 -22.59 -30.15 8.78
N PHE A 220 -22.43 -29.09 8.02
CA PHE A 220 -22.26 -29.03 6.57
C PHE A 220 -21.28 -27.90 6.21
N ASN A 221 -20.89 -27.78 4.93
CA ASN A 221 -20.10 -26.66 4.44
C ASN A 221 -21.04 -25.45 4.18
N PRO A 222 -20.90 -24.32 4.93
CA PRO A 222 -21.80 -23.17 4.77
C PRO A 222 -21.54 -22.34 3.51
N LEU A 223 -20.54 -22.68 2.69
CA LEU A 223 -20.37 -22.11 1.33
C LEU A 223 -21.25 -22.85 0.34
N ASP A 224 -22.58 -22.76 0.50
CA ASP A 224 -23.62 -23.50 -0.22
C ASP A 224 -24.59 -22.59 -0.99
N ALA A 225 -24.22 -21.33 -1.21
CA ALA A 225 -25.07 -20.37 -1.92
C ALA A 225 -25.44 -20.86 -3.33
N VAL A 226 -26.72 -20.88 -3.63
CA VAL A 226 -27.23 -21.19 -4.97
C VAL A 226 -27.23 -19.99 -5.91
N GLY A 227 -27.07 -18.78 -5.37
CA GLY A 227 -27.01 -17.52 -6.10
C GLY A 227 -27.02 -16.33 -5.13
N TRP A 228 -26.67 -15.17 -5.63
CA TRP A 228 -26.74 -13.91 -4.89
C TRP A 228 -27.07 -12.75 -5.82
N HIS A 229 -27.53 -11.65 -5.29
CA HIS A 229 -27.75 -10.39 -6.01
C HIS A 229 -27.51 -9.20 -5.07
N GLY A 230 -27.16 -8.05 -5.62
CA GLY A 230 -26.87 -6.82 -4.87
C GLY A 230 -25.58 -6.18 -5.36
N ASP A 231 -25.15 -5.16 -4.65
CA ASP A 231 -23.97 -4.33 -4.96
C ASP A 231 -22.80 -4.53 -3.98
N LEU A 232 -22.90 -5.51 -3.07
CA LEU A 232 -21.84 -5.93 -2.17
C LEU A 232 -21.30 -7.28 -2.61
N SER A 233 -19.99 -7.39 -2.79
CA SER A 233 -19.29 -8.62 -3.13
C SER A 233 -17.82 -8.57 -2.76
N VAL A 234 -17.15 -9.72 -2.76
CA VAL A 234 -15.69 -9.78 -2.92
C VAL A 234 -15.35 -9.22 -4.29
N VAL A 235 -14.30 -8.38 -4.35
CA VAL A 235 -13.85 -7.72 -5.58
C VAL A 235 -12.38 -7.97 -5.80
N ARG A 236 -11.98 -8.29 -7.04
CA ARG A 236 -10.58 -8.44 -7.45
C ARG A 236 -10.18 -7.36 -8.45
N LEU A 237 -8.96 -6.82 -8.27
CA LEU A 237 -8.29 -5.91 -9.21
C LEU A 237 -6.82 -6.32 -9.31
N ASN A 238 -6.31 -6.60 -10.52
CA ASN A 238 -4.88 -6.81 -10.71
C ASN A 238 -4.16 -5.47 -10.95
N TRP A 239 -2.96 -5.27 -10.38
CA TRP A 239 -2.20 -4.05 -10.59
C TRP A 239 -1.86 -3.79 -12.06
N ARG A 240 -1.82 -4.84 -12.89
CA ARG A 240 -1.55 -4.73 -14.34
C ARG A 240 -2.67 -4.04 -15.12
N ASP A 241 -3.85 -3.94 -14.51
CA ASP A 241 -5.00 -3.19 -15.06
C ASP A 241 -4.99 -1.70 -14.64
N ILE A 242 -4.11 -1.32 -13.71
CA ILE A 242 -3.95 0.07 -13.29
C ILE A 242 -3.15 0.83 -14.35
N ARG A 243 -3.69 1.99 -14.73
CA ARG A 243 -3.04 2.96 -15.63
C ARG A 243 -2.79 4.23 -14.83
N PRO A 244 -1.54 4.48 -14.39
CA PRO A 244 -1.26 5.58 -13.47
C PRO A 244 -1.54 6.93 -14.12
N LEU A 245 -2.07 7.85 -13.33
CA LEU A 245 -2.06 9.25 -13.73
C LEU A 245 -0.62 9.77 -13.71
N MET A 246 -0.26 10.55 -14.71
CA MET A 246 1.04 11.20 -14.76
C MET A 246 0.97 12.50 -15.56
N SER A 247 1.89 13.41 -15.29
CA SER A 247 2.17 14.57 -16.12
C SER A 247 3.58 14.48 -16.67
N HIS A 248 3.78 14.78 -17.96
CA HIS A 248 5.12 14.88 -18.53
C HIS A 248 5.88 16.11 -18.03
N ARG A 249 5.18 17.09 -17.45
CA ARG A 249 5.70 18.40 -17.05
C ARG A 249 6.18 18.45 -15.60
N TYR A 250 5.57 17.72 -14.71
CA TYR A 250 5.92 17.73 -13.27
C TYR A 250 5.53 16.43 -12.61
N HIS A 251 6.24 16.08 -11.54
CA HIS A 251 5.99 14.90 -10.76
C HIS A 251 4.70 15.06 -9.95
N LEU A 252 3.72 14.17 -10.18
CA LEU A 252 2.47 14.18 -9.44
C LEU A 252 2.67 13.65 -8.01
N PRO A 253 1.91 14.16 -7.03
CA PRO A 253 1.96 13.63 -5.68
C PRO A 253 1.45 12.19 -5.61
N PRO A 254 1.88 11.38 -4.62
CA PRO A 254 1.45 9.99 -4.42
C PRO A 254 -0.06 9.77 -4.40
N SER A 255 -0.85 10.76 -4.00
CA SER A 255 -2.31 10.71 -4.03
C SER A 255 -2.90 10.42 -5.44
N ALA A 256 -2.16 10.75 -6.51
CA ALA A 256 -2.54 10.40 -7.89
C ALA A 256 -2.55 8.88 -8.15
N HIS A 257 -1.92 8.09 -7.28
CA HIS A 257 -1.85 6.63 -7.35
C HIS A 257 -2.83 5.92 -6.39
N THR A 258 -3.73 6.67 -5.73
CA THR A 258 -4.70 6.09 -4.80
C THR A 258 -5.58 5.07 -5.51
N THR A 259 -5.59 3.85 -4.98
CA THR A 259 -6.35 2.70 -5.50
C THR A 259 -7.55 2.39 -4.60
N PHE A 260 -7.35 2.39 -3.28
CA PHE A 260 -8.40 2.20 -2.29
C PHE A 260 -8.31 3.26 -1.19
N VAL A 261 -9.46 3.61 -0.63
CA VAL A 261 -9.57 4.54 0.49
C VAL A 261 -10.14 3.80 1.69
N GLY A 262 -9.39 3.79 2.79
CA GLY A 262 -9.84 3.34 4.10
C GLY A 262 -10.25 4.50 4.99
N GLN A 263 -10.67 4.19 6.22
CA GLN A 263 -10.91 5.22 7.23
C GLN A 263 -9.57 5.70 7.79
N GLY A 264 -9.24 6.97 7.57
CA GLY A 264 -7.99 7.55 8.08
C GLY A 264 -6.72 7.11 7.36
N PHE A 265 -6.82 6.33 6.28
CA PHE A 265 -5.69 5.93 5.46
C PHE A 265 -6.09 5.72 4.00
N VAL A 266 -5.09 5.66 3.12
CA VAL A 266 -5.25 5.31 1.72
C VAL A 266 -4.27 4.21 1.33
N VAL A 267 -4.64 3.43 0.32
CA VAL A 267 -3.76 2.47 -0.35
C VAL A 267 -3.50 2.98 -1.75
N CYS A 268 -2.23 3.24 -2.06
CA CYS A 268 -1.79 3.67 -3.38
C CYS A 268 -1.01 2.54 -4.05
N THR A 269 -1.07 2.48 -5.38
CA THR A 269 -0.33 1.49 -6.14
C THR A 269 0.61 2.19 -7.11
N PHE A 270 1.90 2.09 -6.87
CA PHE A 270 2.91 2.48 -7.86
C PHE A 270 3.05 1.35 -8.87
N VAL A 271 2.94 1.70 -10.14
CA VAL A 271 3.08 0.75 -11.26
C VAL A 271 4.02 1.36 -12.30
N PRO A 272 4.57 0.57 -13.23
CA PRO A 272 5.40 1.07 -14.31
C PRO A 272 4.73 2.24 -15.05
N ARG A 273 5.45 3.35 -15.17
CA ARG A 273 4.92 4.57 -15.78
C ARG A 273 6.00 5.33 -16.55
N PRO A 274 5.61 6.16 -17.53
CA PRO A 274 6.53 7.12 -18.14
C PRO A 274 7.13 8.06 -17.09
N ILE A 275 8.39 8.43 -17.27
CA ILE A 275 9.08 9.44 -16.47
C ILE A 275 8.83 10.81 -17.10
N GLU A 276 8.81 11.84 -16.27
CA GLU A 276 8.65 13.23 -16.70
C GLU A 276 9.67 13.57 -17.78
N SER A 277 9.21 14.19 -18.87
CA SER A 277 10.02 14.42 -20.05
C SER A 277 10.13 15.89 -20.48
N ASP A 278 9.37 16.78 -19.83
CA ASP A 278 9.44 18.21 -20.10
C ASP A 278 10.79 18.77 -19.60
N PRO A 279 11.42 19.69 -20.35
CA PRO A 279 12.62 20.38 -19.87
C PRO A 279 12.38 21.06 -18.53
N GLY A 280 13.29 20.87 -17.56
CA GLY A 280 13.16 21.43 -16.21
C GLY A 280 12.29 20.62 -15.25
N ALA A 281 11.64 19.54 -15.68
CA ALA A 281 10.88 18.67 -14.79
C ALA A 281 11.79 17.84 -13.87
N LEU A 282 11.41 17.71 -12.59
CA LEU A 282 12.03 16.77 -11.69
C LEU A 282 11.67 15.33 -12.10
N LYS A 283 12.68 14.49 -12.27
CA LYS A 283 12.52 13.08 -12.75
C LYS A 283 12.60 12.03 -11.65
N VAL A 284 12.62 12.44 -10.40
CA VAL A 284 12.64 11.61 -9.21
C VAL A 284 11.60 12.12 -8.23
N PRO A 285 11.18 11.30 -7.25
CA PRO A 285 10.30 11.77 -6.19
C PRO A 285 10.90 13.01 -5.51
N PHE A 286 10.06 13.96 -5.16
CA PHE A 286 10.46 15.18 -4.46
C PHE A 286 10.67 14.92 -2.97
N TYR A 287 11.42 15.78 -2.29
CA TYR A 287 11.52 15.76 -0.83
C TYR A 287 10.21 16.28 -0.23
N HIS A 288 9.71 15.59 0.78
CA HIS A 288 8.48 15.98 1.45
C HIS A 288 8.47 15.58 2.91
N ASN A 289 7.63 16.21 3.65
CA ASN A 289 7.18 15.80 4.96
C ASN A 289 5.65 15.95 4.98
N ASN A 290 4.97 14.83 5.04
CA ASN A 290 3.53 14.78 5.30
C ASN A 290 3.38 14.93 6.79
N ASP A 291 3.19 16.17 7.28
CA ASP A 291 3.29 16.46 8.71
C ASP A 291 2.27 15.72 9.58
N ASP A 292 1.29 15.07 8.96
CA ASP A 292 0.19 14.38 9.63
C ASP A 292 -0.12 12.97 9.06
N TYR A 293 0.81 12.38 8.29
CA TYR A 293 0.66 11.01 7.77
C TYR A 293 1.97 10.21 7.90
N ASP A 294 1.84 8.94 8.31
CA ASP A 294 2.90 7.95 8.19
C ASP A 294 2.81 7.27 6.83
N GLU A 295 3.95 7.06 6.17
CA GLU A 295 4.05 6.39 4.88
C GLU A 295 4.67 5.00 5.04
N VAL A 296 4.01 3.98 4.51
CA VAL A 296 4.50 2.60 4.44
C VAL A 296 4.53 2.17 2.98
N LEU A 297 5.67 1.71 2.47
CA LEU A 297 5.78 1.11 1.13
C LEU A 297 6.16 -0.36 1.24
N PHE A 298 5.31 -1.23 0.71
CA PHE A 298 5.62 -2.64 0.46
C PHE A 298 6.07 -2.80 -0.98
N TYR A 299 7.28 -3.30 -1.19
CA TYR A 299 7.89 -3.45 -2.50
C TYR A 299 7.55 -4.81 -3.11
N HIS A 300 6.87 -4.77 -4.27
CA HIS A 300 6.38 -6.00 -4.90
C HIS A 300 7.30 -6.50 -6.01
N ALA A 301 7.64 -5.66 -6.98
CA ALA A 301 8.40 -6.07 -8.15
C ALA A 301 9.11 -4.88 -8.81
N GLY A 302 10.15 -5.16 -9.62
CA GLY A 302 10.88 -4.18 -10.42
C GLY A 302 12.12 -3.62 -9.74
N ASP A 303 12.62 -2.50 -10.27
CA ASP A 303 13.83 -1.81 -9.80
C ASP A 303 13.45 -0.60 -8.93
N PHE A 304 13.74 -0.68 -7.66
CA PHE A 304 13.41 0.34 -6.65
C PHE A 304 14.50 1.41 -6.58
N PHE A 305 14.75 2.06 -7.69
CA PHE A 305 15.88 2.98 -7.93
C PHE A 305 15.94 4.18 -6.96
N SER A 306 14.83 4.57 -6.35
CA SER A 306 14.78 5.70 -5.41
C SER A 306 15.26 5.35 -4.00
N ARG A 307 15.52 4.09 -3.72
CA ARG A 307 15.92 3.56 -2.41
C ARG A 307 17.19 2.73 -2.52
N ASP A 308 17.92 2.59 -1.42
CA ASP A 308 19.17 1.82 -1.36
C ASP A 308 18.90 0.50 -0.62
N ASN A 309 19.41 -0.63 -1.19
CA ASN A 309 19.32 -1.96 -0.59
C ASN A 309 17.87 -2.43 -0.27
N ILE A 310 16.94 -2.15 -1.15
CA ILE A 310 15.55 -2.63 -1.06
C ILE A 310 15.31 -3.70 -2.12
N GLU A 311 14.70 -4.80 -1.70
CA GLU A 311 14.28 -5.92 -2.56
C GLU A 311 12.77 -6.21 -2.38
N ALA A 312 12.21 -7.01 -3.30
CA ALA A 312 10.81 -7.42 -3.23
C ALA A 312 10.51 -8.16 -1.91
N GLY A 313 9.34 -7.86 -1.31
CA GLY A 313 8.93 -8.36 0.00
C GLY A 313 9.46 -7.53 1.18
N MET A 314 10.29 -6.51 0.94
CA MET A 314 10.66 -5.53 1.97
C MET A 314 9.62 -4.44 2.12
N VAL A 315 9.71 -3.73 3.24
CA VAL A 315 8.87 -2.58 3.58
C VAL A 315 9.73 -1.44 4.06
N THR A 316 9.43 -0.22 3.60
CA THR A 316 9.95 1.01 4.21
C THR A 316 8.86 1.76 4.92
N PHE A 317 9.25 2.49 5.96
CA PHE A 317 8.40 3.34 6.77
C PHE A 317 9.04 4.71 6.92
N HIS A 318 8.27 5.74 6.62
CA HIS A 318 8.66 7.14 6.80
C HIS A 318 7.62 7.81 7.71
N PRO A 319 8.01 8.19 8.95
CA PRO A 319 7.07 8.76 9.89
C PRO A 319 6.65 10.18 9.53
N ALA A 320 5.44 10.56 9.90
CA ALA A 320 4.98 11.94 9.89
C ALA A 320 5.97 12.87 10.59
N GLY A 321 6.17 14.07 10.05
CA GLY A 321 7.08 15.06 10.62
C GLY A 321 8.57 14.81 10.37
N PHE A 322 8.95 13.73 9.72
CA PHE A 322 10.34 13.47 9.32
C PHE A 322 10.49 13.65 7.81
N THR A 323 11.28 14.63 7.38
CA THR A 323 11.50 14.89 5.95
C THR A 323 12.19 13.70 5.31
N HIS A 324 11.63 13.24 4.21
CA HIS A 324 12.15 12.14 3.41
C HIS A 324 12.04 12.42 1.91
N GLY A 325 12.59 11.56 1.08
CA GLY A 325 12.65 11.76 -0.36
C GLY A 325 13.69 10.85 -0.98
N PRO A 326 14.13 11.14 -2.20
CA PRO A 326 15.11 10.33 -2.89
C PRO A 326 16.41 10.25 -2.10
N HIS A 327 17.02 9.10 -2.13
CA HIS A 327 18.39 8.91 -1.65
C HIS A 327 19.34 9.87 -2.38
N PRO A 328 20.39 10.42 -1.77
CA PRO A 328 21.28 11.39 -2.43
C PRO A 328 21.84 10.91 -3.78
N LYS A 329 22.24 9.64 -3.87
CA LYS A 329 22.70 9.04 -5.14
C LYS A 329 21.57 8.94 -6.16
N ALA A 330 20.36 8.60 -5.74
CA ALA A 330 19.20 8.52 -6.62
C ALA A 330 18.79 9.90 -7.12
N PHE A 331 18.87 10.94 -6.30
CA PHE A 331 18.62 12.31 -6.71
C PHE A 331 19.61 12.76 -7.80
N GLN A 332 20.92 12.54 -7.61
CA GLN A 332 21.94 12.88 -8.61
C GLN A 332 21.74 12.07 -9.90
N ALA A 333 21.52 10.77 -9.79
CA ALA A 333 21.21 9.94 -10.96
C ALA A 333 19.94 10.40 -11.67
N GLY A 334 18.93 10.85 -10.94
CA GLY A 334 17.68 11.35 -11.47
C GLY A 334 17.79 12.64 -12.25
N LEU A 335 18.72 13.54 -11.89
CA LEU A 335 18.99 14.75 -12.68
C LEU A 335 19.50 14.42 -14.10
N GLU A 336 20.20 13.30 -14.24
CA GLU A 336 20.79 12.81 -15.51
C GLU A 336 20.01 11.62 -16.10
N TYR A 337 18.84 11.27 -15.54
CA TYR A 337 18.14 10.04 -15.81
C TYR A 337 17.73 9.92 -17.29
N ARG A 338 18.15 8.82 -17.91
CA ARG A 338 17.91 8.54 -19.34
C ARG A 338 16.82 7.50 -19.60
N LYS A 339 16.37 6.77 -18.56
CA LYS A 339 15.24 5.84 -18.69
C LYS A 339 13.98 6.65 -19.00
N LYS A 340 13.11 6.08 -19.81
CA LYS A 340 11.83 6.69 -20.20
C LYS A 340 10.65 6.21 -19.36
N PHE A 341 10.84 5.10 -18.65
CA PHE A 341 9.81 4.43 -17.84
C PHE A 341 10.42 3.95 -16.54
N THR A 342 9.64 3.96 -15.48
CA THR A 342 9.89 3.17 -14.27
C THR A 342 9.40 1.74 -14.51
N ASP A 343 9.91 0.78 -13.73
CA ASP A 343 9.43 -0.61 -13.74
C ASP A 343 9.05 -1.11 -12.34
N GLU A 344 9.10 -0.23 -11.35
CA GLU A 344 8.73 -0.54 -9.96
C GLU A 344 7.23 -0.79 -9.81
N VAL A 345 6.89 -1.77 -8.96
CA VAL A 345 5.55 -1.99 -8.45
C VAL A 345 5.62 -2.04 -6.93
N ALA A 346 4.88 -1.14 -6.29
CA ALA A 346 4.83 -1.05 -4.84
C ALA A 346 3.42 -0.73 -4.34
N VAL A 347 3.08 -1.26 -3.17
CA VAL A 347 1.84 -0.94 -2.44
C VAL A 347 2.19 0.03 -1.33
N MET A 348 1.67 1.25 -1.38
CA MET A 348 1.86 2.26 -0.34
C MET A 348 0.62 2.36 0.53
N ILE A 349 0.83 2.50 1.82
CA ILE A 349 -0.22 2.76 2.82
C ILE A 349 0.14 4.05 3.51
N ASP A 350 -0.64 5.10 3.28
CA ASP A 350 -0.51 6.37 3.99
C ASP A 350 -1.58 6.46 5.06
N THR A 351 -1.17 6.55 6.33
CA THR A 351 -2.10 6.58 7.46
C THR A 351 -1.94 7.84 8.30
N ARG A 352 -3.06 8.46 8.63
CA ARG A 352 -3.12 9.68 9.43
C ARG A 352 -2.73 9.47 10.88
N HIS A 353 -3.07 8.32 11.42
CA HIS A 353 -2.76 7.99 12.81
C HIS A 353 -1.48 7.17 12.88
N ALA A 354 -0.57 7.58 13.78
CA ALA A 354 0.74 6.97 13.94
C ALA A 354 0.67 5.45 14.09
N LEU A 355 1.53 4.76 13.34
CA LEU A 355 1.65 3.31 13.36
C LEU A 355 2.52 2.84 14.53
N GLN A 356 2.11 1.74 15.14
CA GLN A 356 2.88 0.97 16.09
C GLN A 356 3.50 -0.25 15.40
N PHE A 357 4.68 -0.63 15.86
CA PHE A 357 5.41 -1.79 15.38
C PHE A 357 5.38 -2.90 16.41
N SER A 358 5.02 -4.11 16.00
CA SER A 358 5.12 -5.28 16.87
C SER A 358 6.59 -5.73 17.04
N ASP A 359 6.85 -6.56 18.04
CA ASP A 359 8.16 -7.18 18.22
C ASP A 359 8.58 -7.99 16.99
N ALA A 360 7.63 -8.67 16.32
CA ALA A 360 7.91 -9.43 15.11
C ALA A 360 8.39 -8.54 13.95
N ALA A 361 7.85 -7.34 13.79
CA ALA A 361 8.35 -6.38 12.81
C ALA A 361 9.73 -5.85 13.20
N GLN A 362 9.94 -5.51 14.48
CA GLN A 362 11.21 -4.96 14.97
C GLN A 362 12.39 -5.96 14.84
N GLN A 363 12.12 -7.26 14.95
CA GLN A 363 13.13 -8.31 14.78
C GLN A 363 13.73 -8.36 13.37
N VAL A 364 12.99 -7.92 12.36
CA VAL A 364 13.43 -7.89 10.96
C VAL A 364 13.75 -6.49 10.45
N GLU A 365 13.90 -5.51 11.36
CA GLU A 365 14.28 -4.14 11.02
C GLU A 365 15.72 -4.05 10.56
N ASN A 366 15.94 -3.46 9.38
CA ASN A 366 17.26 -3.04 8.92
C ASN A 366 17.62 -1.68 9.55
N ARG A 367 18.29 -1.69 10.68
CA ARG A 367 18.68 -0.49 11.43
C ARG A 367 19.70 0.40 10.71
N GLN A 368 20.31 -0.07 9.61
CA GLN A 368 21.23 0.73 8.80
C GLN A 368 20.50 1.62 7.80
N TYR A 369 19.22 1.39 7.55
CA TYR A 369 18.44 2.13 6.55
C TYR A 369 18.45 3.64 6.79
N VAL A 370 18.30 4.09 8.02
CA VAL A 370 18.31 5.50 8.40
C VAL A 370 19.59 6.23 8.01
N TYR A 371 20.72 5.54 7.99
CA TYR A 371 22.03 6.12 7.64
C TYR A 371 22.23 6.31 6.12
N SER A 372 21.30 5.84 5.30
CA SER A 372 21.35 6.00 3.84
C SER A 372 21.32 7.46 3.39
N TRP A 373 20.72 8.35 4.20
CA TRP A 373 20.66 9.80 3.93
C TRP A 373 21.73 10.60 4.63
N GLN A 374 22.46 10.02 5.57
CA GLN A 374 23.45 10.75 6.36
C GLN A 374 24.52 11.35 5.47
N SER A 375 24.73 12.66 5.58
CA SER A 375 25.88 13.31 4.95
C SER A 375 27.17 12.80 5.58
N LYS A 376 28.06 12.22 4.78
CA LYS A 376 29.39 11.85 5.26
C LYS A 376 30.11 13.15 5.64
N LYS A 377 30.66 13.22 6.85
CA LYS A 377 31.62 14.26 7.19
C LYS A 377 32.83 14.06 6.26
N GLU A 378 33.10 15.01 5.38
CA GLU A 378 34.37 15.09 4.63
C GLU A 378 35.53 15.31 5.61
#